data_62e2c02606628d5a0486a39143a84a12
#
_entry.id   62e2c02606628d5a0486a39143a84a12
#
_cell.length_a   1.000
_cell.length_b   1.000
_cell.length_c   1.000
_cell.angle_alpha   90.00
_cell.angle_beta   90.00
_cell.angle_gamma   90.00
#
_symmetry.space_group_name_H-M   'P 1'
#
loop_
_entity.id
_entity.type
_entity.pdbx_description
1 polymer ?
#
loop_
_entity_poly.entity_id
_entity_poly.type
_entity_poly.pdbx_seq_one_letter_code
_entity_poly.pdbx_strand_id
1 'polypeptide(L)'
;LSQLDRVRDAFARQGFMRSLGGRLVELSPGRCVIEAEFRDELTQHHGLFHAGVLTTLADNACGFAAMSLQPEGGEVLSVEFKTSFLRPGAGVAAIARGEVLKPGRTLSFCRADVHMRRQDGTEVLAATMLATMISAAPEPRTISAAPEASTMAARTRAR
;
A
#
# COMPACT_ATOMS: atom_id res chain seq x y z
N LEU A 1 -15.07 14.14 -11.58
CA LEU A 1 -14.72 13.16 -10.53
C LEU A 1 -14.11 13.90 -9.36
N SER A 2 -14.62 13.70 -8.15
CA SER A 2 -14.01 14.26 -6.94
C SER A 2 -12.61 13.67 -6.70
N GLN A 3 -11.82 14.32 -5.83
CA GLN A 3 -10.50 13.77 -5.46
C GLN A 3 -10.65 12.38 -4.78
N LEU A 4 -11.70 12.16 -4.00
CA LEU A 4 -11.96 10.85 -3.39
C LEU A 4 -12.31 9.78 -4.44
N ASP A 5 -13.01 10.12 -5.51
CA ASP A 5 -13.28 9.18 -6.62
C ASP A 5 -11.98 8.82 -7.34
N ARG A 6 -11.09 9.78 -7.56
CA ARG A 6 -9.76 9.56 -8.14
C ARG A 6 -8.92 8.62 -7.27
N VAL A 7 -8.97 8.78 -5.95
CA VAL A 7 -8.28 7.88 -5.01
C VAL A 7 -8.82 6.47 -5.11
N ARG A 8 -10.15 6.28 -5.16
CA ARG A 8 -10.77 4.96 -5.35
C ARG A 8 -10.34 4.31 -6.68
N ASP A 9 -10.35 5.10 -7.76
CA ASP A 9 -9.90 4.62 -9.07
C ASP A 9 -8.40 4.26 -9.08
N ALA A 10 -7.57 5.06 -8.41
CA ALA A 10 -6.15 4.78 -8.29
C ALA A 10 -5.90 3.48 -7.50
N PHE A 11 -6.61 3.28 -6.40
CA PHE A 11 -6.55 2.04 -5.63
C PHE A 11 -6.95 0.82 -6.49
N ALA A 12 -8.05 0.91 -7.22
CA ALA A 12 -8.55 -0.18 -8.07
C ALA A 12 -7.56 -0.57 -9.19
N ARG A 13 -6.72 0.36 -9.63
CA ARG A 13 -5.69 0.10 -10.65
C ARG A 13 -4.41 -0.53 -10.12
N GLN A 14 -4.19 -0.58 -8.79
CA GLN A 14 -2.98 -1.15 -8.24
C GLN A 14 -2.95 -2.67 -8.39
N GLY A 15 -2.05 -3.18 -9.26
CA GLY A 15 -1.85 -4.61 -9.46
C GLY A 15 -1.44 -5.34 -8.19
N PHE A 16 -0.55 -4.74 -7.40
CA PHE A 16 -0.07 -5.35 -6.17
C PHE A 16 -1.18 -5.48 -5.11
N MET A 17 -2.04 -4.47 -4.95
CA MET A 17 -3.20 -4.59 -4.06
C MET A 17 -4.16 -5.70 -4.50
N ARG A 18 -4.40 -5.87 -5.80
CA ARG A 18 -5.19 -7.00 -6.30
C ARG A 18 -4.54 -8.34 -5.97
N SER A 19 -3.22 -8.45 -6.13
CA SER A 19 -2.47 -9.68 -5.79
C SER A 19 -2.56 -10.01 -4.29
N LEU A 20 -2.52 -8.99 -3.43
CA LEU A 20 -2.70 -9.17 -1.98
C LEU A 20 -4.15 -9.42 -1.57
N GLY A 21 -5.12 -9.21 -2.46
CA GLY A 21 -6.54 -9.22 -2.11
C GLY A 21 -6.93 -8.03 -1.21
N GLY A 22 -6.18 -6.93 -1.31
CA GLY A 22 -6.45 -5.70 -0.57
C GLY A 22 -7.75 -5.04 -1.01
N ARG A 23 -8.57 -4.62 -0.05
CA ARG A 23 -9.83 -3.92 -0.27
C ARG A 23 -9.80 -2.55 0.42
N LEU A 24 -10.21 -1.51 -0.29
CA LEU A 24 -10.45 -0.20 0.28
C LEU A 24 -11.79 -0.21 1.02
N VAL A 25 -11.75 -0.16 2.36
CA VAL A 25 -12.94 -0.26 3.23
C VAL A 25 -13.54 1.12 3.50
N GLU A 26 -12.69 2.07 3.88
CA GLU A 26 -13.10 3.44 4.16
C GLU A 26 -12.14 4.44 3.52
N LEU A 27 -12.69 5.55 3.04
CA LEU A 27 -11.92 6.68 2.53
C LEU A 27 -12.65 7.97 2.85
N SER A 28 -11.96 8.85 3.54
CA SER A 28 -12.39 10.22 3.81
C SER A 28 -11.17 11.15 3.77
N PRO A 29 -11.35 12.47 3.74
CA PRO A 29 -10.21 13.40 3.70
C PRO A 29 -9.22 13.13 4.83
N GLY A 30 -7.98 12.79 4.48
CA GLY A 30 -6.89 12.50 5.42
C GLY A 30 -6.97 11.15 6.11
N ARG A 31 -7.90 10.25 5.74
CA ARG A 31 -8.05 8.91 6.34
C ARG A 31 -8.34 7.85 5.30
N CYS A 32 -7.73 6.68 5.48
CA CYS A 32 -7.93 5.54 4.60
C CYS A 32 -7.86 4.24 5.41
N VAL A 33 -8.77 3.32 5.16
CA VAL A 33 -8.77 1.97 5.76
C VAL A 33 -8.70 0.93 4.64
N ILE A 34 -7.70 0.05 4.73
CA ILE A 34 -7.47 -1.04 3.79
C ILE A 34 -7.44 -2.34 4.57
N GLU A 35 -8.12 -3.36 4.04
CA GLU A 35 -8.19 -4.69 4.63
C GLU A 35 -7.73 -5.75 3.64
N ALA A 36 -7.04 -6.79 4.13
CA ALA A 36 -6.76 -8.01 3.39
C ALA A 36 -7.11 -9.23 4.25
N GLU A 37 -7.88 -10.15 3.69
CA GLU A 37 -8.21 -11.43 4.33
C GLU A 37 -7.03 -12.38 4.29
N PHE A 38 -6.97 -13.28 5.27
CA PHE A 38 -5.94 -14.31 5.33
C PHE A 38 -6.01 -15.23 4.11
N ARG A 39 -4.85 -15.48 3.51
CA ARG A 39 -4.62 -16.50 2.49
C ARG A 39 -3.22 -17.07 2.67
N ASP A 40 -3.03 -18.33 2.34
CA ASP A 40 -1.74 -19.01 2.49
C ASP A 40 -0.61 -18.31 1.72
N GLU A 41 -0.91 -17.71 0.57
CA GLU A 41 0.07 -16.97 -0.25
C GLU A 41 0.58 -15.69 0.41
N LEU A 42 -0.09 -15.21 1.45
CA LEU A 42 0.30 -14.01 2.20
C LEU A 42 1.11 -14.33 3.45
N THR A 43 1.48 -15.59 3.66
CA THR A 43 2.13 -16.05 4.88
C THR A 43 3.65 -16.09 4.75
N GLN A 44 4.30 -16.01 5.89
CA GLN A 44 5.69 -16.41 6.07
C GLN A 44 5.76 -17.91 6.47
N HIS A 45 6.97 -18.45 6.64
CA HIS A 45 7.20 -19.89 6.88
C HIS A 45 6.59 -20.47 8.17
N HIS A 46 6.09 -19.67 9.09
CA HIS A 46 5.34 -20.10 10.28
C HIS A 46 3.82 -20.05 10.10
N GLY A 47 3.31 -19.76 8.89
CA GLY A 47 1.88 -19.70 8.61
C GLY A 47 1.17 -18.43 9.14
N LEU A 48 1.93 -17.39 9.46
CA LEU A 48 1.41 -16.09 9.87
C LEU A 48 1.49 -15.11 8.69
N PHE A 49 0.71 -14.03 8.71
CA PHE A 49 0.88 -12.96 7.74
C PHE A 49 2.33 -12.50 7.66
N HIS A 50 2.87 -12.44 6.46
CA HIS A 50 4.22 -11.92 6.24
C HIS A 50 4.28 -10.44 6.61
N ALA A 51 5.36 -10.01 7.26
CA ALA A 51 5.58 -8.62 7.63
C ALA A 51 5.48 -7.65 6.44
N GLY A 52 5.90 -8.09 5.25
CA GLY A 52 5.77 -7.33 4.01
C GLY A 52 4.32 -7.01 3.64
N VAL A 53 3.36 -7.92 3.93
CA VAL A 53 1.94 -7.67 3.70
C VAL A 53 1.45 -6.55 4.61
N LEU A 54 1.73 -6.63 5.92
CA LEU A 54 1.34 -5.62 6.89
C LEU A 54 1.94 -4.24 6.54
N THR A 55 3.21 -4.23 6.13
CA THR A 55 3.90 -3.01 5.70
C THR A 55 3.27 -2.42 4.45
N THR A 56 2.93 -3.24 3.45
CA THR A 56 2.31 -2.77 2.21
C THR A 56 0.93 -2.18 2.46
N LEU A 57 0.11 -2.83 3.29
CA LEU A 57 -1.21 -2.30 3.64
C LEU A 57 -1.09 -0.95 4.37
N ALA A 58 -0.14 -0.83 5.31
CA ALA A 58 0.11 0.40 6.06
C ALA A 58 0.59 1.55 5.16
N ASP A 59 1.57 1.28 4.28
CA ASP A 59 2.09 2.26 3.32
C ASP A 59 0.98 2.77 2.39
N ASN A 60 0.18 1.86 1.83
CA ASN A 60 -0.95 2.24 0.98
C ASN A 60 -2.01 3.04 1.74
N ALA A 61 -2.33 2.67 2.98
CA ALA A 61 -3.28 3.42 3.80
C ALA A 61 -2.78 4.85 4.07
N CYS A 62 -1.48 5.04 4.35
CA CYS A 62 -0.85 6.35 4.47
C CYS A 62 -0.89 7.13 3.15
N GLY A 63 -0.51 6.50 2.04
CA GLY A 63 -0.45 7.13 0.73
C GLY A 63 -1.81 7.61 0.26
N PHE A 64 -2.85 6.80 0.36
CA PHE A 64 -4.20 7.18 -0.05
C PHE A 64 -4.86 8.16 0.92
N ALA A 65 -4.53 8.11 2.22
CA ALA A 65 -4.93 9.17 3.16
C ALA A 65 -4.33 10.52 2.74
N ALA A 66 -3.03 10.55 2.41
CA ALA A 66 -2.36 11.77 1.96
C ALA A 66 -2.88 12.26 0.59
N MET A 67 -3.09 11.34 -0.36
CA MET A 67 -3.63 11.65 -1.69
C MET A 67 -5.03 12.26 -1.63
N SER A 68 -5.85 11.84 -0.66
CA SER A 68 -7.21 12.37 -0.48
C SER A 68 -7.25 13.87 -0.14
N LEU A 69 -6.14 14.41 0.39
CA LEU A 69 -5.99 15.83 0.73
C LEU A 69 -5.31 16.65 -0.37
N GLN A 70 -4.86 16.00 -1.46
CA GLN A 70 -4.25 16.74 -2.56
C GLN A 70 -5.31 17.52 -3.35
N PRO A 71 -4.91 18.62 -4.03
CA PRO A 71 -5.74 19.24 -5.04
C PRO A 71 -6.20 18.24 -6.10
N GLU A 72 -7.22 18.58 -6.85
CA GLU A 72 -7.75 17.72 -7.91
C GLU A 72 -6.64 17.31 -8.90
N GLY A 73 -6.47 16.00 -9.10
CA GLY A 73 -5.42 15.44 -9.95
C GLY A 73 -4.05 15.31 -9.29
N GLY A 74 -3.88 15.78 -8.04
CA GLY A 74 -2.63 15.60 -7.31
C GLY A 74 -2.40 14.14 -6.90
N GLU A 75 -1.15 13.72 -7.00
CA GLU A 75 -0.66 12.38 -6.65
C GLU A 75 0.31 12.46 -5.46
N VAL A 76 0.63 11.33 -4.86
CA VAL A 76 1.66 11.22 -3.83
C VAL A 76 2.55 10.02 -4.09
N LEU A 77 3.80 10.12 -3.61
CA LEU A 77 4.75 9.01 -3.57
C LEU A 77 5.31 8.88 -2.15
N SER A 78 5.60 7.66 -1.74
CA SER A 78 6.26 7.41 -0.46
C SER A 78 7.75 7.79 -0.56
N VAL A 79 8.21 8.65 0.36
CA VAL A 79 9.63 9.03 0.48
C VAL A 79 10.36 8.04 1.36
N GLU A 80 9.78 7.74 2.52
CA GLU A 80 10.30 6.80 3.50
C GLU A 80 9.17 6.39 4.46
N PHE A 81 9.37 5.28 5.12
CA PHE A 81 8.56 4.89 6.27
C PHE A 81 9.40 4.09 7.26
N LYS A 82 8.95 4.11 8.50
CA LYS A 82 9.41 3.21 9.55
C LYS A 82 8.22 2.41 10.06
N THR A 83 8.32 1.09 10.00
CA THR A 83 7.33 0.17 10.56
C THR A 83 7.89 -0.52 11.81
N SER A 84 7.11 -0.54 12.87
CA SER A 84 7.38 -1.31 14.09
C SER A 84 6.35 -2.43 14.20
N PHE A 85 6.83 -3.67 14.28
CA PHE A 85 5.99 -4.86 14.48
C PHE A 85 5.90 -5.13 15.97
N LEU A 86 4.73 -5.00 16.53
CA LEU A 86 4.45 -5.09 17.96
C LEU A 86 3.98 -6.48 18.36
N ARG A 87 3.37 -7.21 17.42
CA ARG A 87 2.85 -8.58 17.60
C ARG A 87 2.94 -9.37 16.30
N PRO A 88 2.97 -10.71 16.39
CA PRO A 88 2.88 -11.58 15.21
C PRO A 88 1.61 -11.29 14.39
N GLY A 89 1.70 -11.43 13.08
CA GLY A 89 0.58 -11.26 12.14
C GLY A 89 -0.41 -12.43 12.18
N ALA A 90 -0.97 -12.72 13.34
CA ALA A 90 -1.90 -13.83 13.56
C ALA A 90 -3.35 -13.31 13.54
N GLY A 91 -4.16 -13.83 12.61
CA GLY A 91 -5.58 -13.44 12.48
C GLY A 91 -6.18 -13.89 11.15
N VAL A 92 -7.47 -13.66 11.00
CA VAL A 92 -8.23 -13.97 9.78
C VAL A 92 -8.22 -12.82 8.78
N ALA A 93 -7.83 -11.62 9.21
CA ALA A 93 -7.64 -10.46 8.35
C ALA A 93 -6.65 -9.48 8.96
N ALA A 94 -5.97 -8.70 8.11
CA ALA A 94 -5.15 -7.56 8.48
C ALA A 94 -5.86 -6.28 8.04
N ILE A 95 -5.96 -5.30 8.93
CA ILE A 95 -6.66 -4.04 8.72
C ILE A 95 -5.71 -2.89 9.00
N ALA A 96 -5.35 -2.14 7.96
CA ALA A 96 -4.51 -0.96 8.07
C ALA A 96 -5.38 0.30 8.08
N ARG A 97 -5.20 1.13 9.11
CA ARG A 97 -5.87 2.43 9.27
C ARG A 97 -4.83 3.52 9.17
N GLY A 98 -4.84 4.23 8.05
CA GLY A 98 -3.95 5.35 7.76
C GLY A 98 -4.59 6.69 8.03
N GLU A 99 -3.81 7.61 8.59
CA GLU A 99 -4.23 8.99 8.80
C GLU A 99 -3.08 9.97 8.53
N VAL A 100 -3.43 11.17 8.05
CA VAL A 100 -2.48 12.26 7.90
C VAL A 100 -2.38 13.00 9.22
N LEU A 101 -1.20 12.97 9.84
CA LEU A 101 -0.89 13.70 11.07
C LEU A 101 -0.66 15.18 10.80
N LYS A 102 0.05 15.47 9.72
CA LYS A 102 0.35 16.84 9.29
C LYS A 102 0.35 16.92 7.76
N PRO A 103 -0.66 17.53 7.15
CA PRO A 103 -0.64 17.80 5.72
C PRO A 103 0.36 18.92 5.40
N GLY A 104 0.96 18.86 4.22
CA GLY A 104 1.86 19.88 3.71
C GLY A 104 1.77 20.01 2.20
N ARG A 105 2.20 21.16 1.67
CA ARG A 105 2.19 21.40 0.23
C ARG A 105 3.14 20.46 -0.53
N THR A 106 4.29 20.17 0.05
CA THR A 106 5.31 19.29 -0.55
C THR A 106 5.37 17.95 0.16
N LEU A 107 5.40 17.94 1.49
CA LEU A 107 5.50 16.73 2.31
C LEU A 107 4.32 16.64 3.26
N SER A 108 3.74 15.47 3.36
CA SER A 108 2.74 15.09 4.36
C SER A 108 3.30 14.00 5.25
N PHE A 109 3.07 14.15 6.57
CA PHE A 109 3.47 13.14 7.56
C PHE A 109 2.24 12.33 7.96
N CYS A 110 2.38 11.00 7.89
CA CYS A 110 1.29 10.07 8.07
C CYS A 110 1.62 9.02 9.13
N ARG A 111 0.57 8.44 9.69
CA ARG A 111 0.65 7.24 10.52
C ARG A 111 -0.33 6.19 10.00
N ALA A 112 0.04 4.92 10.12
CA ALA A 112 -0.89 3.82 9.97
C ALA A 112 -0.71 2.80 11.09
N ASP A 113 -1.82 2.33 11.63
CA ASP A 113 -1.88 1.23 12.58
C ASP A 113 -2.50 0.00 11.89
N VAL A 114 -1.82 -1.15 11.99
CA VAL A 114 -2.30 -2.41 11.43
C VAL A 114 -2.80 -3.30 12.56
N HIS A 115 -4.08 -3.65 12.49
CA HIS A 115 -4.73 -4.55 13.43
C HIS A 115 -4.97 -5.91 12.77
N MET A 116 -4.74 -6.96 13.52
CA MET A 116 -5.13 -8.31 13.14
C MET A 116 -6.52 -8.60 13.72
N ARG A 117 -7.47 -8.94 12.85
CA ARG A 117 -8.78 -9.42 13.27
C ARG A 117 -8.67 -10.90 13.59
N ARG A 118 -9.14 -11.29 14.76
CA ARG A 118 -9.23 -12.68 15.20
C ARG A 118 -10.55 -13.31 14.76
N GLN A 119 -10.65 -14.62 14.89
CA GLN A 119 -11.84 -15.39 14.51
C GLN A 119 -13.09 -14.98 15.31
N ASP A 120 -12.92 -14.52 16.55
CA ASP A 120 -14.00 -13.99 17.41
C ASP A 120 -14.40 -12.54 17.06
N GLY A 121 -13.79 -11.93 16.03
CA GLY A 121 -14.02 -10.56 15.60
C GLY A 121 -13.27 -9.50 16.39
N THR A 122 -12.52 -9.85 17.44
CA THR A 122 -11.67 -8.90 18.16
C THR A 122 -10.47 -8.49 17.33
N GLU A 123 -9.99 -7.27 17.52
CA GLU A 123 -8.83 -6.73 16.82
C GLU A 123 -7.67 -6.48 17.79
N VAL A 124 -6.45 -6.79 17.35
CA VAL A 124 -5.23 -6.60 18.11
C VAL A 124 -4.24 -5.81 17.29
N LEU A 125 -3.70 -4.73 17.84
CA LEU A 125 -2.66 -3.93 17.18
C LEU A 125 -1.40 -4.77 16.99
N ALA A 126 -1.00 -4.99 15.73
CA ALA A 126 0.14 -5.81 15.35
C ALA A 126 1.31 -5.00 14.82
N ALA A 127 1.06 -3.89 14.13
CA ALA A 127 2.12 -3.02 13.62
C ALA A 127 1.68 -1.56 13.63
N THR A 128 2.65 -0.66 13.70
CA THR A 128 2.46 0.78 13.52
C THR A 128 3.52 1.32 12.58
N MET A 129 3.15 2.28 11.76
CA MET A 129 4.00 2.91 10.76
C MET A 129 3.95 4.43 10.89
N LEU A 130 5.11 5.06 10.76
CA LEU A 130 5.23 6.49 10.45
C LEU A 130 5.78 6.60 9.04
N ALA A 131 5.17 7.44 8.20
CA ALA A 131 5.53 7.58 6.81
C ALA A 131 5.55 9.05 6.38
N THR A 132 6.44 9.36 5.45
CA THR A 132 6.51 10.66 4.77
C THR A 132 6.13 10.48 3.33
N MET A 133 5.12 11.25 2.88
CA MET A 133 4.62 11.27 1.51
C MET A 133 5.00 12.58 0.85
N ILE A 134 5.50 12.52 -0.40
CA ILE A 134 5.75 13.71 -1.20
C ILE A 134 4.63 13.90 -2.21
N SER A 135 4.15 15.15 -2.33
CA SER A 135 3.22 15.53 -3.39
C SER A 135 3.91 15.45 -4.75
N ALA A 136 3.29 14.78 -5.70
CA ALA A 136 3.78 14.62 -7.05
C ALA A 136 2.76 15.17 -8.05
N ALA A 137 3.25 15.70 -9.18
CA ALA A 137 2.39 15.98 -10.31
C ALA A 137 1.96 14.64 -10.96
N PRO A 138 0.80 14.60 -11.64
CA PRO A 138 0.42 13.41 -12.39
C PRO A 138 1.48 13.11 -13.45
N GLU A 139 2.17 12.00 -13.33
CA GLU A 139 3.11 11.56 -14.36
C GLU A 139 2.34 11.07 -15.59
N PRO A 140 2.74 11.47 -16.80
CA PRO A 140 2.22 10.84 -18.01
C PRO A 140 2.59 9.36 -17.95
N ARG A 141 1.59 8.50 -18.11
CA ARG A 141 1.78 7.04 -18.06
C ARG A 141 2.72 6.59 -19.19
N THR A 142 4.00 6.50 -18.90
CA THR A 142 4.92 5.73 -19.71
C THR A 142 5.19 4.43 -18.97
N ILE A 143 4.27 3.48 -19.09
CA ILE A 143 4.64 2.10 -18.86
C ILE A 143 5.42 1.70 -20.10
N SER A 144 6.74 1.82 -20.05
CA SER A 144 7.60 1.10 -20.96
C SER A 144 7.28 -0.38 -20.75
N ALA A 145 6.77 -1.02 -21.77
CA ALA A 145 6.73 -2.48 -21.84
C ALA A 145 8.11 -3.01 -21.44
N ALA A 146 8.14 -4.11 -20.71
CA ALA A 146 9.37 -4.82 -20.40
C ALA A 146 10.23 -4.87 -21.66
N PRO A 147 11.57 -4.66 -21.56
CA PRO A 147 12.43 -4.76 -22.73
C PRO A 147 12.17 -6.12 -23.37
N GLU A 148 11.81 -6.09 -24.65
CA GLU A 148 11.69 -7.32 -25.44
C GLU A 148 12.96 -8.14 -25.20
N ALA A 149 12.78 -9.43 -24.90
CA ALA A 149 13.85 -10.40 -24.82
C ALA A 149 14.46 -10.52 -26.22
N SER A 150 15.24 -9.50 -26.61
CA SER A 150 15.95 -9.42 -27.87
C SER A 150 17.24 -10.22 -27.75
N THR A 151 17.19 -11.43 -28.32
CA THR A 151 18.30 -12.02 -29.10
C THR A 151 19.63 -12.17 -28.34
N MET A 152 19.68 -13.14 -27.45
CA MET A 152 20.94 -13.78 -27.09
C MET A 152 21.04 -15.20 -27.68
N ALA A 153 20.76 -15.32 -28.96
CA ALA A 153 20.94 -16.56 -29.73
C ALA A 153 21.58 -16.25 -31.08
N ALA A 154 22.86 -15.83 -31.08
CA ALA A 154 23.73 -15.95 -32.25
C ALA A 154 25.17 -15.50 -31.92
N ARG A 155 25.90 -16.23 -31.08
CA ARG A 155 27.37 -16.24 -31.10
C ARG A 155 27.93 -17.52 -30.46
N THR A 156 27.59 -18.66 -31.07
CA THR A 156 28.41 -19.87 -30.85
C THR A 156 28.42 -20.64 -32.16
N ARG A 157 29.22 -20.16 -33.12
CA ARG A 157 29.83 -20.95 -34.20
C ARG A 157 30.89 -20.08 -34.87
N ALA A 158 32.12 -20.19 -34.43
CA ALA A 158 33.34 -20.13 -35.23
C ALA A 158 34.55 -20.07 -34.28
N ARG A 159 35.09 -21.19 -33.93
CA ARG A 159 36.49 -21.68 -34.08
C ARG A 159 36.66 -22.97 -33.27
#